data_3a7a0ebc8811371658ac0b3627613322
#
_entry.id   3a7a0ebc8811371658ac0b3627613322
#
_cell.length_a   1.000
_cell.length_b   1.000
_cell.length_c   1.000
_cell.angle_alpha   90.00
_cell.angle_beta   90.00
_cell.angle_gamma   90.00
#
_symmetry.space_group_name_H-M   'P 1'
#
loop_
_entity.id
_entity.type
_entity.pdbx_description
1 polymer ?
#
loop_
_entity_poly.entity_id
_entity_poly.type
_entity_poly.pdbx_seq_one_letter_code
_entity_poly.pdbx_strand_id
1 'polypeptide(L)' 'MSYVLAIITAFSSGAEKEITLKARGQAITTAVDCAEITRSRFIKDLKVTKVAIGTAEMPPREGENRSRMVSTIEITLTKP' A
#
# COMPACT_ATOMS: atom_id res chain seq x y z
N MET A 1 10.25 2.66 7.21
CA MET A 1 9.85 4.07 7.48
C MET A 1 9.81 4.96 6.24
N SER A 2 10.53 4.61 5.18
CA SER A 2 10.53 5.43 3.95
C SER A 2 9.15 5.57 3.32
N TYR A 3 8.34 4.51 3.33
CA TYR A 3 6.97 4.58 2.79
C TYR A 3 6.06 5.46 3.66
N VAL A 4 6.23 5.39 4.98
CA VAL A 4 5.47 6.22 5.91
C VAL A 4 5.77 7.69 5.66
N LEU A 5 7.05 8.01 5.51
CA LEU A 5 7.47 9.38 5.24
C LEU A 5 6.92 9.90 3.91
N ALA A 6 6.92 9.07 2.87
CA ALA A 6 6.37 9.44 1.58
C ALA A 6 4.88 9.74 1.66
N ILE A 7 4.12 8.94 2.41
CA ILE A 7 2.68 9.15 2.62
C ILE A 7 2.45 10.47 3.36
N ILE A 8 3.19 10.71 4.43
CA ILE A 8 3.07 11.94 5.23
C ILE A 8 3.38 13.16 4.36
N THR A 9 4.45 13.10 3.58
CA THR A 9 4.85 14.21 2.71
C THR A 9 3.78 14.51 1.67
N ALA A 10 3.21 13.47 1.04
CA ALA A 10 2.18 13.66 0.04
C ALA A 10 0.93 14.33 0.60
N PHE A 11 0.48 13.95 1.80
CA PHE A 11 -0.67 14.58 2.43
C PHE A 11 -0.35 15.96 2.97
N SER A 12 0.85 16.17 3.50
CA SER A 12 1.25 17.45 4.09
C SER A 12 1.40 18.54 3.06
N SER A 13 1.76 18.21 1.84
CA SER A 13 1.89 19.19 0.76
C SER A 13 0.55 19.78 0.32
N GLY A 14 -0.56 19.15 0.72
CA GLY A 14 -1.89 19.57 0.30
C GLY A 14 -2.23 19.21 -1.14
N ALA A 15 -1.32 18.57 -1.85
CA ALA A 15 -1.52 18.21 -3.24
C ALA A 15 -2.46 17.01 -3.40
N GLU A 16 -2.47 16.13 -2.40
CA GLU A 16 -3.23 14.89 -2.44
C GLU A 16 -4.17 14.79 -1.26
N LYS A 17 -5.42 14.43 -1.54
CA LYS A 17 -6.41 14.11 -0.51
C LYS A 17 -6.65 12.62 -0.39
N GLU A 18 -6.22 11.87 -1.39
CA GLU A 18 -6.40 10.44 -1.45
C GLU A 18 -5.14 9.79 -2.02
N ILE A 19 -4.69 8.74 -1.37
CA ILE A 19 -3.52 7.97 -1.82
C ILE A 19 -3.89 6.50 -1.81
N THR A 20 -3.53 5.77 -2.86
CA THR A 20 -3.69 4.33 -2.94
C THR A 20 -2.34 3.66 -2.83
N LEU A 21 -2.20 2.79 -1.83
CA LEU A 21 -1.01 1.96 -1.66
C LEU A 21 -1.26 0.62 -2.34
N LYS A 22 -0.34 0.22 -3.19
CA LYS A 22 -0.41 -1.07 -3.88
C LYS A 22 0.77 -1.91 -3.47
N ALA A 23 0.51 -3.16 -3.12
CA ALA A 23 1.56 -4.09 -2.73
C ALA A 23 1.21 -5.50 -3.17
N ARG A 24 2.22 -6.32 -3.27
CA ARG A 24 2.07 -7.72 -3.66
C ARG A 24 3.05 -8.59 -2.89
N GLY A 25 2.66 -9.87 -2.72
CA GLY A 25 3.49 -10.84 -2.04
C GLY A 25 3.81 -10.42 -0.62
N GLN A 26 5.08 -10.51 -0.25
CA GLN A 26 5.51 -10.17 1.10
C GLN A 26 5.40 -8.68 1.43
N ALA A 27 5.30 -7.83 0.44
CA ALA A 27 5.14 -6.39 0.65
C ALA A 27 3.76 -6.01 1.18
N ILE A 28 2.79 -6.92 1.15
CA ILE A 28 1.44 -6.66 1.67
C ILE A 28 1.49 -6.28 3.15
N THR A 29 2.24 -7.02 3.95
CA THR A 29 2.39 -6.71 5.38
C THR A 29 2.99 -5.32 5.57
N THR A 30 4.01 -4.98 4.80
CA THR A 30 4.64 -3.67 4.85
C THR A 30 3.63 -2.56 4.51
N ALA A 31 2.80 -2.76 3.50
CA ALA A 31 1.81 -1.77 3.11
C ALA A 31 0.77 -1.55 4.22
N VAL A 32 0.27 -2.62 4.83
CA VAL A 32 -0.67 -2.53 5.94
C VAL A 32 -0.03 -1.83 7.13
N ASP A 33 1.20 -2.19 7.48
CA ASP A 33 1.92 -1.58 8.60
C ASP A 33 2.14 -0.08 8.35
N CYS A 34 2.53 0.30 7.14
CA CYS A 34 2.73 1.70 6.78
C CYS A 34 1.43 2.50 6.91
N ALA A 35 0.32 1.94 6.44
CA ALA A 35 -0.98 2.59 6.54
C ALA A 35 -1.39 2.77 8.00
N GLU A 36 -1.22 1.73 8.81
CA GLU A 36 -1.59 1.77 10.23
C GLU A 36 -0.72 2.71 11.05
N ILE A 37 0.60 2.71 10.82
CA ILE A 37 1.51 3.62 11.50
C ILE A 37 1.19 5.07 11.15
N THR A 38 0.98 5.35 9.87
CA THR A 38 0.66 6.70 9.41
C THR A 38 -0.65 7.19 10.05
N ARG A 39 -1.67 6.34 10.05
CA ARG A 39 -2.98 6.69 10.58
C ARG A 39 -2.97 6.84 12.10
N SER A 40 -2.27 5.97 12.81
CA SER A 40 -2.33 5.95 14.27
C SER A 40 -1.36 6.92 14.93
N ARG A 41 -0.24 7.25 14.29
CA ARG A 41 0.82 8.04 14.94
C ARG A 41 1.02 9.43 14.35
N PHE A 42 0.76 9.61 13.07
CA PHE A 42 1.10 10.85 12.38
C PHE A 42 -0.14 11.63 11.91
N ILE A 43 -1.01 10.99 11.16
CA ILE A 43 -2.22 11.62 10.63
C ILE A 43 -3.42 10.89 11.20
N LYS A 44 -3.87 11.32 12.38
CA LYS A 44 -4.90 10.59 13.13
C LYS A 44 -6.29 10.65 12.50
N ASP A 45 -6.56 11.65 11.69
CA ASP A 45 -7.83 11.77 10.99
C ASP A 45 -7.85 11.08 9.61
N LEU A 46 -6.75 10.41 9.27
CA LEU A 46 -6.65 9.67 8.03
C LEU A 46 -7.56 8.44 8.10
N LYS A 47 -8.30 8.19 7.02
CA LYS A 47 -9.23 7.07 6.94
C LYS A 47 -8.83 6.10 5.85
N VAL A 48 -9.00 4.81 6.15
CA VAL A 48 -8.91 3.77 5.14
C VAL A 48 -10.30 3.64 4.53
N THR A 49 -10.46 4.13 3.32
CA THR A 49 -11.77 4.18 2.65
C THR A 49 -12.02 3.01 1.74
N LYS A 50 -10.98 2.33 1.31
CA LYS A 50 -11.11 1.17 0.45
C LYS A 50 -9.94 0.22 0.67
N VAL A 51 -10.25 -1.07 0.71
CA VAL A 51 -9.25 -2.13 0.67
C VAL A 51 -9.71 -3.14 -0.37
N ALA A 52 -8.88 -3.38 -1.37
CA ALA A 52 -9.15 -4.36 -2.41
C ALA A 52 -8.05 -5.40 -2.41
N ILE A 53 -8.42 -6.65 -2.59
CA ILE A 53 -7.47 -7.75 -2.69
C ILE A 53 -7.64 -8.44 -4.02
N GLY A 54 -6.58 -9.06 -4.50
CA GLY A 54 -6.61 -9.79 -5.75
C GLY A 54 -5.41 -10.68 -5.89
N THR A 55 -5.28 -11.24 -7.08
CA THR A 55 -4.16 -12.11 -7.42
C THR A 55 -3.57 -11.66 -8.74
N ALA A 56 -2.25 -11.54 -8.79
CA ALA A 56 -1.55 -11.22 -10.02
C ALA A 56 -0.70 -12.42 -10.45
N GLU A 57 -0.64 -12.62 -11.75
CA GLU A 57 0.24 -13.63 -12.32
C GLU A 57 1.59 -12.99 -12.61
N MET A 58 2.64 -13.55 -12.02
CA MET A 58 4.00 -13.07 -12.21
C MET A 58 4.70 -13.96 -13.23
N PRO A 59 5.56 -13.40 -14.09
CA PRO A 59 6.32 -14.21 -15.03
C PRO A 59 7.24 -15.18 -14.30
N PRO A 60 7.55 -16.33 -14.89
CA PRO A 60 8.46 -17.28 -14.25
C PRO A 60 9.84 -16.67 -14.09
N ARG A 61 10.49 -17.04 -12.99
CA ARG A 61 11.90 -16.65 -12.78
C ARG A 61 12.79 -17.50 -13.69
N GLU A 62 14.02 -17.02 -13.84
CA GLU A 62 15.03 -17.76 -14.57
C GLU A 62 15.15 -19.19 -14.01
N GLY A 63 15.06 -20.18 -14.89
CA GLY A 63 15.09 -21.59 -14.52
C GLY A 63 13.75 -22.18 -14.14
N GLU A 64 12.69 -21.39 -14.08
CA GLU A 64 11.34 -21.89 -13.79
C GLU A 64 10.52 -22.00 -15.07
N ASN A 65 9.63 -23.00 -15.11
CA ASN A 65 8.78 -23.24 -16.28
C ASN A 65 7.35 -22.74 -16.09
N ARG A 66 6.99 -22.27 -14.89
CA ARG A 66 5.63 -21.85 -14.58
C ARG A 66 5.58 -20.45 -14.05
N SER A 67 4.55 -19.71 -14.44
CA SER A 67 4.24 -18.44 -13.81
C SER A 67 3.81 -18.68 -12.37
N ARG A 68 3.96 -17.64 -11.53
CA ARG A 68 3.57 -17.71 -10.13
C ARG A 68 2.39 -16.80 -9.88
N MET A 69 1.51 -17.27 -9.03
CA MET A 69 0.38 -16.44 -8.57
C MET A 69 0.79 -15.74 -7.28
N VAL A 70 0.60 -14.44 -7.24
CA VAL A 70 1.00 -13.62 -6.11
C VAL A 70 -0.20 -12.82 -5.64
N SER A 71 -0.46 -12.83 -4.34
CA SER A 71 -1.53 -12.04 -3.75
C SER A 71 -1.20 -10.55 -3.84
N THR A 72 -2.22 -9.73 -4.08
CA THR A 72 -2.08 -8.28 -4.17
C THR A 72 -3.07 -7.60 -3.24
N ILE A 73 -2.74 -6.38 -2.83
CA ILE A 73 -3.62 -5.55 -2.03
C ILE A 73 -3.52 -4.10 -2.50
N GLU A 74 -4.66 -3.40 -2.45
CA GLU A 74 -4.72 -1.97 -2.66
C GLU A 74 -5.42 -1.36 -1.45
N ILE A 75 -4.78 -0.38 -0.83
CA ILE A 75 -5.31 0.31 0.34
C ILE A 75 -5.43 1.78 -0.03
N THR A 76 -6.65 2.31 0.01
CA THR A 76 -6.90 3.72 -0.27
C THR A 76 -7.05 4.47 1.04
N LEU A 77 -6.20 5.48 1.23
CA LEU A 77 -6.20 6.36 2.38
C LEU A 77 -6.74 7.71 1.97
N THR A 78 -7.69 8.23 2.71
CA THR A 78 -8.29 9.53 2.41
C THR A 78 -8.17 10.44 3.62
N LYS A 79 -7.74 11.67 3.35
CA LYS A 79 -7.69 12.73 4.35
C LYS A 79 -8.97 13.56 4.24
N PRO A 80 -9.69 13.77 5.34
CA PRO A 80 -10.91 14.58 5.31
C PRO A 80 -10.64 16.05 5.01
#